data_64883824919601bc5b737aba9c3c2ff3
#
_entry.id   64883824919601bc5b737aba9c3c2ff3
#
_cell.length_a   1.000
_cell.length_b   1.000
_cell.length_c   1.000
_cell.angle_alpha   90.00
_cell.angle_beta   90.00
_cell.angle_gamma   90.00
#
_symmetry.space_group_name_H-M   'P 1'
#
loop_
_entity.id
_entity.type
_entity.pdbx_description
1 polymer ?
#
loop_
_entity_poly.entity_id
_entity_poly.type
_entity_poly.pdbx_seq_one_letter_code
_entity_poly.pdbx_strand_id
1 'polypeptide(L)'
;MNIRKPSDYSSLYSALDVLMGSDLAEMELYCEIGRAVCGRTEKGAAVMAAEYLQSRYPERKGFSPRNLRRMRLFYLTYGNTPDRLEKALKLAWTQNVTILEACEAAEERAWYLNAALEHGWNKAELLRQIQNGAWGLHRLDEPEDICYTEEKETVTECGEREKDPFYLPRQYLSESNGRVCHERPCEESRSGEPIPDRLRGDQPGGAWKSSLSSC
;
A
#
# COMPACT_ATOMS: atom_id res chain seq x y z
N MET A 1 15.36 -34.59 11.89
CA MET A 1 14.01 -34.08 11.76
C MET A 1 13.85 -32.88 12.69
N ASN A 2 13.70 -31.66 12.15
CA ASN A 2 13.39 -30.47 12.98
C ASN A 2 11.92 -30.50 13.38
N ILE A 3 11.63 -31.00 14.56
CA ILE A 3 10.28 -30.94 15.16
C ILE A 3 10.06 -29.48 15.55
N ARG A 4 9.31 -28.74 14.73
CA ARG A 4 8.90 -27.37 15.09
C ARG A 4 8.02 -27.48 16.33
N LYS A 5 8.42 -26.79 17.42
CA LYS A 5 7.60 -26.68 18.61
C LYS A 5 6.22 -26.11 18.20
N PRO A 6 5.10 -26.71 18.61
CA PRO A 6 3.77 -26.19 18.32
C PRO A 6 3.67 -24.76 18.88
N SER A 7 3.20 -23.82 18.06
CA SER A 7 3.00 -22.43 18.50
C SER A 7 1.86 -22.41 19.52
N ASP A 8 2.11 -21.77 20.66
CA ASP A 8 1.09 -21.57 21.69
C ASP A 8 0.26 -20.32 21.39
N TYR A 9 -1.04 -20.49 21.15
CA TYR A 9 -2.00 -19.43 20.87
C TYR A 9 -2.90 -19.08 22.06
N SER A 10 -2.66 -19.63 23.26
CA SER A 10 -3.53 -19.44 24.45
C SER A 10 -3.70 -17.96 24.81
N SER A 11 -2.64 -17.16 24.76
CA SER A 11 -2.72 -15.72 25.00
C SER A 11 -3.53 -14.96 23.94
N LEU A 12 -3.49 -15.40 22.68
CA LEU A 12 -4.33 -14.85 21.61
C LEU A 12 -5.80 -15.18 21.88
N TYR A 13 -6.11 -16.43 22.21
CA TYR A 13 -7.48 -16.86 22.49
C TYR A 13 -8.08 -16.13 23.68
N SER A 14 -7.31 -15.96 24.77
CA SER A 14 -7.75 -15.17 25.92
C SER A 14 -8.02 -13.70 25.56
N ALA A 15 -7.18 -13.09 24.72
CA ALA A 15 -7.41 -11.73 24.23
C ALA A 15 -8.69 -11.64 23.37
N LEU A 16 -8.92 -12.62 22.51
CA LEU A 16 -10.14 -12.68 21.69
C LEU A 16 -11.39 -12.86 22.54
N ASP A 17 -11.37 -13.68 23.60
CA ASP A 17 -12.51 -13.85 24.52
C ASP A 17 -12.86 -12.52 25.23
N VAL A 18 -11.86 -11.77 25.67
CA VAL A 18 -12.06 -10.43 26.26
C VAL A 18 -12.72 -9.49 25.26
N LEU A 19 -12.23 -9.45 24.03
CA LEU A 19 -12.79 -8.61 22.97
C LEU A 19 -14.22 -8.99 22.60
N MET A 20 -14.51 -10.29 22.53
CA MET A 20 -15.85 -10.79 22.22
C MET A 20 -16.87 -10.53 23.34
N GLY A 21 -16.41 -10.39 24.58
CA GLY A 21 -17.22 -9.98 25.74
C GLY A 21 -17.34 -8.48 25.95
N SER A 22 -16.61 -7.64 25.15
CA SER A 22 -16.66 -6.19 25.26
C SER A 22 -17.85 -5.59 24.49
N ASP A 23 -18.27 -4.38 24.89
CA ASP A 23 -19.34 -3.61 24.23
C ASP A 23 -18.76 -2.63 23.19
N LEU A 24 -17.83 -3.12 22.38
CA LEU A 24 -17.22 -2.33 21.30
C LEU A 24 -18.13 -2.26 20.07
N ALA A 25 -18.14 -1.14 19.37
CA ALA A 25 -18.75 -1.05 18.06
C ALA A 25 -18.08 -2.02 17.08
N GLU A 26 -18.82 -2.47 16.05
CA GLU A 26 -18.34 -3.51 15.12
C GLU A 26 -16.97 -3.18 14.50
N MET A 27 -16.79 -1.95 14.07
CA MET A 27 -15.54 -1.51 13.44
C MET A 27 -14.37 -1.43 14.42
N GLU A 28 -14.65 -1.01 15.66
CA GLU A 28 -13.66 -0.99 16.73
C GLU A 28 -13.25 -2.42 17.11
N LEU A 29 -14.23 -3.32 17.23
CA LEU A 29 -13.99 -4.74 17.49
C LEU A 29 -13.08 -5.35 16.40
N TYR A 30 -13.35 -5.06 15.13
CA TYR A 30 -12.52 -5.56 14.02
C TYR A 30 -11.10 -5.00 14.05
N CYS A 31 -10.92 -3.73 14.44
CA CYS A 31 -9.62 -3.12 14.64
C CYS A 31 -8.84 -3.83 15.76
N GLU A 32 -9.47 -4.04 16.90
CA GLU A 32 -8.85 -4.68 18.08
C GLU A 32 -8.51 -6.16 17.83
N ILE A 33 -9.38 -6.90 17.14
CA ILE A 33 -9.07 -8.26 16.68
C ILE A 33 -7.87 -8.22 15.75
N GLY A 34 -7.82 -7.26 14.82
CA GLY A 34 -6.68 -7.04 13.94
C GLY A 34 -5.39 -6.79 14.71
N ARG A 35 -5.44 -5.98 15.77
CA ARG A 35 -4.33 -5.69 16.69
C ARG A 35 -3.85 -6.97 17.40
N ALA A 36 -4.77 -7.75 17.96
CA ALA A 36 -4.45 -8.99 18.65
C ALA A 36 -3.78 -10.02 17.71
N VAL A 37 -4.27 -10.17 16.48
CA VAL A 37 -3.67 -11.04 15.46
C VAL A 37 -2.31 -10.49 14.98
N CYS A 38 -2.16 -9.16 14.89
CA CYS A 38 -0.90 -8.51 14.49
C CYS A 38 0.22 -8.73 15.51
N GLY A 39 -0.10 -8.79 16.79
CA GLY A 39 0.86 -9.10 17.86
C GLY A 39 1.52 -10.48 17.76
N ARG A 40 1.09 -11.30 16.79
CA ARG A 40 1.66 -12.62 16.51
C ARG A 40 2.44 -12.61 15.20
N THR A 41 3.69 -13.08 15.28
CA THR A 41 4.59 -13.17 14.13
C THR A 41 4.45 -14.50 13.38
N GLU A 42 3.80 -15.49 13.98
CA GLU A 42 3.69 -16.83 13.42
C GLU A 42 2.77 -16.84 12.19
N LYS A 43 3.22 -17.57 11.18
CA LYS A 43 2.40 -17.88 10.01
C LYS A 43 1.21 -18.73 10.45
N GLY A 44 -0.01 -18.25 10.19
CA GLY A 44 -1.22 -18.96 10.54
C GLY A 44 -2.03 -18.36 11.70
N ALA A 45 -1.52 -17.35 12.43
CA ALA A 45 -2.23 -16.72 13.54
C ALA A 45 -3.68 -16.31 13.17
N ALA A 46 -3.88 -15.73 11.98
CA ALA A 46 -5.22 -15.39 11.50
C ALA A 46 -6.13 -16.60 11.23
N VAL A 47 -5.56 -17.74 10.86
CA VAL A 47 -6.32 -18.99 10.66
C VAL A 47 -6.73 -19.56 12.01
N MET A 48 -5.78 -19.68 12.95
CA MET A 48 -6.03 -20.17 14.29
C MET A 48 -7.04 -19.30 15.06
N ALA A 49 -6.92 -17.98 14.93
CA ALA A 49 -7.89 -17.04 15.49
C ALA A 49 -9.29 -17.22 14.89
N ALA A 50 -9.37 -17.45 13.56
CA ALA A 50 -10.65 -17.67 12.89
C ALA A 50 -11.31 -18.99 13.33
N GLU A 51 -10.56 -20.07 13.36
CA GLU A 51 -11.05 -21.39 13.82
C GLU A 51 -11.54 -21.32 15.27
N TYR A 52 -10.78 -20.63 16.14
CA TYR A 52 -11.16 -20.41 17.52
C TYR A 52 -12.47 -19.64 17.64
N LEU A 53 -12.57 -18.49 16.97
CA LEU A 53 -13.76 -17.64 17.01
C LEU A 53 -15.00 -18.34 16.44
N GLN A 54 -14.86 -19.06 15.32
CA GLN A 54 -15.95 -19.82 14.72
C GLN A 54 -16.44 -20.99 15.61
N SER A 55 -15.52 -21.66 16.29
CA SER A 55 -15.83 -22.73 17.20
C SER A 55 -16.47 -22.22 18.51
N ARG A 56 -15.96 -21.11 19.04
CA ARG A 56 -16.37 -20.57 20.33
C ARG A 56 -17.65 -19.72 20.27
N TYR A 57 -17.83 -18.99 19.13
CA TYR A 57 -18.93 -18.05 18.90
C TYR A 57 -19.63 -18.33 17.56
N PRO A 58 -20.23 -19.49 17.36
CA PRO A 58 -20.82 -19.92 16.08
C PRO A 58 -21.95 -19.03 15.59
N GLU A 59 -22.63 -18.34 16.50
CA GLU A 59 -23.72 -17.40 16.22
C GLU A 59 -23.22 -16.08 15.59
N ARG A 60 -21.95 -15.71 15.82
CA ARG A 60 -21.35 -14.50 15.27
C ARG A 60 -20.71 -14.80 13.92
N LYS A 61 -21.08 -14.00 12.91
CA LYS A 61 -20.56 -14.14 11.54
C LYS A 61 -19.40 -13.18 11.30
N GLY A 62 -18.67 -13.39 10.20
CA GLY A 62 -17.61 -12.46 9.79
C GLY A 62 -16.19 -12.88 10.17
N PHE A 63 -16.00 -13.97 10.90
CA PHE A 63 -14.70 -14.43 11.38
C PHE A 63 -14.06 -15.52 10.50
N SER A 64 -14.15 -15.38 9.17
CA SER A 64 -13.41 -16.27 8.27
C SER A 64 -11.90 -15.96 8.29
N PRO A 65 -11.01 -16.93 7.98
CA PRO A 65 -9.57 -16.68 7.92
C PRO A 65 -9.19 -15.53 6.98
N ARG A 66 -9.92 -15.37 5.87
CA ARG A 66 -9.73 -14.25 4.94
C ARG A 66 -10.05 -12.91 5.63
N ASN A 67 -11.15 -12.87 6.37
CA ASN A 67 -11.58 -11.64 7.04
C ASN A 67 -10.64 -11.26 8.19
N LEU A 68 -10.12 -12.23 8.95
CA LEU A 68 -9.12 -11.98 10.00
C LEU A 68 -7.81 -11.40 9.41
N ARG A 69 -7.40 -11.84 8.21
CA ARG A 69 -6.25 -11.23 7.51
C ARG A 69 -6.55 -9.79 7.10
N ARG A 70 -7.78 -9.47 6.69
CA ARG A 70 -8.22 -8.10 6.38
C ARG A 70 -8.25 -7.21 7.62
N MET A 71 -8.73 -7.73 8.76
CA MET A 71 -8.70 -7.02 10.04
C MET A 71 -7.26 -6.71 10.47
N ARG A 72 -6.35 -7.69 10.32
CA ARG A 72 -4.92 -7.48 10.55
C ARG A 72 -4.35 -6.38 9.63
N LEU A 73 -4.69 -6.42 8.34
CA LEU A 73 -4.26 -5.40 7.37
C LEU A 73 -4.82 -4.03 7.73
N PHE A 74 -6.09 -3.95 8.11
CA PHE A 74 -6.74 -2.73 8.57
C PHE A 74 -5.98 -2.09 9.74
N TYR A 75 -5.67 -2.86 10.77
CA TYR A 75 -4.90 -2.38 11.90
C TYR A 75 -3.48 -1.94 11.49
N LEU A 76 -2.78 -2.70 10.65
CA LEU A 76 -1.45 -2.33 10.16
C LEU A 76 -1.46 -1.03 9.37
N THR A 77 -2.53 -0.77 8.62
CA THR A 77 -2.64 0.42 7.77
C THR A 77 -3.04 1.66 8.55
N TYR A 78 -3.98 1.54 9.49
CA TYR A 78 -4.58 2.71 10.15
C TYR A 78 -4.28 2.80 11.65
N GLY A 79 -3.95 1.68 12.31
CA GLY A 79 -3.82 1.61 13.76
C GLY A 79 -2.78 2.53 14.40
N ASN A 80 -1.75 2.90 13.64
CA ASN A 80 -0.69 3.82 14.11
C ASN A 80 -0.95 5.29 13.74
N THR A 81 -2.06 5.61 13.09
CA THR A 81 -2.41 6.96 12.65
C THR A 81 -3.80 7.32 13.15
N PRO A 82 -3.93 7.96 14.33
CA PRO A 82 -5.22 8.21 14.98
C PRO A 82 -6.24 8.90 14.09
N ASP A 83 -5.85 9.95 13.36
CA ASP A 83 -6.74 10.72 12.47
C ASP A 83 -7.31 9.85 11.34
N ARG A 84 -6.48 8.98 10.75
CA ARG A 84 -6.93 8.07 9.69
C ARG A 84 -7.79 6.94 10.25
N LEU A 85 -7.45 6.45 11.44
CA LEU A 85 -8.23 5.42 12.11
C LEU A 85 -9.63 5.93 12.44
N GLU A 86 -9.76 7.14 13.02
CA GLU A 86 -11.06 7.74 13.33
C GLU A 86 -11.95 7.84 12.09
N LYS A 87 -11.39 8.25 10.95
CA LYS A 87 -12.11 8.31 9.67
C LYS A 87 -12.50 6.93 9.17
N ALA A 88 -11.59 5.97 9.25
CA ALA A 88 -11.85 4.60 8.83
C ALA A 88 -12.94 3.91 9.68
N LEU A 89 -13.00 4.20 10.99
CA LEU A 89 -14.03 3.69 11.89
C LEU A 89 -15.43 4.22 11.56
N LYS A 90 -15.55 5.40 10.93
CA LYS A 90 -16.83 5.97 10.49
C LYS A 90 -17.39 5.34 9.22
N LEU A 91 -16.55 4.62 8.45
CA LEU A 91 -16.96 3.91 7.24
C LEU A 91 -17.36 2.47 7.56
N ALA A 92 -18.27 1.91 6.75
CA ALA A 92 -18.62 0.50 6.87
C ALA A 92 -17.42 -0.41 6.53
N TRP A 93 -17.40 -1.62 7.14
CA TRP A 93 -16.35 -2.61 6.91
C TRP A 93 -16.09 -2.90 5.43
N THR A 94 -17.15 -3.05 4.64
CA THR A 94 -17.04 -3.34 3.21
C THR A 94 -16.40 -2.24 2.39
N GLN A 95 -16.57 -0.98 2.78
CA GLN A 95 -15.91 0.17 2.14
C GLN A 95 -14.42 0.18 2.47
N ASN A 96 -14.07 0.00 3.75
CA ASN A 96 -12.68 -0.10 4.19
C ASN A 96 -11.93 -1.23 3.48
N VAL A 97 -12.56 -2.41 3.37
CA VAL A 97 -11.99 -3.54 2.63
C VAL A 97 -11.78 -3.20 1.16
N THR A 98 -12.72 -2.49 0.53
CA THR A 98 -12.58 -2.07 -0.87
C THR A 98 -11.38 -1.15 -1.07
N ILE A 99 -11.20 -0.15 -0.20
CA ILE A 99 -10.04 0.76 -0.25
C ILE A 99 -8.73 -0.01 -0.03
N LEU A 100 -8.69 -0.89 0.98
CA LEU A 100 -7.48 -1.66 1.32
C LEU A 100 -7.05 -2.64 0.22
N GLU A 101 -8.01 -3.22 -0.52
CA GLU A 101 -7.72 -4.20 -1.57
C GLU A 101 -7.45 -3.53 -2.92
N ALA A 102 -7.95 -2.33 -3.18
CA ALA A 102 -7.86 -1.66 -4.47
C ALA A 102 -6.76 -0.58 -4.55
N CYS A 103 -6.43 0.05 -3.42
CA CYS A 103 -5.46 1.15 -3.39
C CYS A 103 -4.14 0.68 -2.78
N GLU A 104 -3.02 1.02 -3.41
CA GLU A 104 -1.69 0.64 -2.91
C GLU A 104 -1.00 1.75 -2.12
N ALA A 105 -1.13 3.01 -2.56
CA ALA A 105 -0.50 4.15 -1.92
C ALA A 105 -1.24 4.61 -0.66
N ALA A 106 -0.51 5.11 0.33
CA ALA A 106 -1.09 5.57 1.59
C ALA A 106 -1.88 6.88 1.42
N GLU A 107 -1.44 7.74 0.51
CA GLU A 107 -2.09 9.00 0.14
C GLU A 107 -3.40 8.74 -0.59
N GLU A 108 -3.38 7.79 -1.54
CA GLU A 108 -4.57 7.36 -2.26
C GLU A 108 -5.65 6.83 -1.32
N ARG A 109 -5.27 5.94 -0.38
CA ARG A 109 -6.19 5.43 0.64
C ARG A 109 -6.77 6.55 1.49
N ALA A 110 -5.95 7.52 1.92
CA ALA A 110 -6.39 8.64 2.72
C ALA A 110 -7.37 9.52 1.96
N TRP A 111 -7.14 9.75 0.67
CA TRP A 111 -8.04 10.51 -0.17
C TRP A 111 -9.40 9.82 -0.34
N TYR A 112 -9.41 8.51 -0.68
CA TYR A 112 -10.67 7.77 -0.82
C TYR A 112 -11.43 7.65 0.50
N LEU A 113 -10.76 7.58 1.66
CA LEU A 113 -11.40 7.66 2.96
C LEU A 113 -12.14 8.99 3.14
N ASN A 114 -11.46 10.11 2.86
CA ASN A 114 -12.04 11.44 2.98
C ASN A 114 -13.20 11.62 1.99
N ALA A 115 -13.00 11.32 0.72
CA ALA A 115 -14.00 11.46 -0.31
C ALA A 115 -15.24 10.59 -0.04
N ALA A 116 -15.06 9.36 0.44
CA ALA A 116 -16.17 8.48 0.79
C ALA A 116 -17.00 9.01 1.97
N LEU A 117 -16.37 9.66 2.95
CA LEU A 117 -17.06 10.30 4.07
C LEU A 117 -17.78 11.58 3.64
N GLU A 118 -17.12 12.42 2.86
CA GLU A 118 -17.63 13.72 2.41
C GLU A 118 -18.83 13.56 1.49
N HIS A 119 -18.72 12.65 0.52
CA HIS A 119 -19.76 12.44 -0.49
C HIS A 119 -20.78 11.34 -0.11
N GLY A 120 -20.59 10.67 1.01
CA GLY A 120 -21.46 9.58 1.45
C GLY A 120 -21.49 8.39 0.47
N TRP A 121 -20.37 8.07 -0.19
CA TRP A 121 -20.32 7.00 -1.17
C TRP A 121 -20.62 5.65 -0.52
N ASN A 122 -21.53 4.90 -1.11
CA ASN A 122 -21.70 3.50 -0.76
C ASN A 122 -20.58 2.64 -1.41
N LYS A 123 -20.53 1.35 -1.07
CA LYS A 123 -19.51 0.44 -1.60
C LYS A 123 -19.44 0.42 -3.15
N ALA A 124 -20.61 0.42 -3.81
CA ALA A 124 -20.67 0.33 -5.27
C ALA A 124 -20.14 1.61 -5.93
N GLU A 125 -20.52 2.75 -5.39
CA GLU A 125 -20.05 4.05 -5.87
C GLU A 125 -18.55 4.23 -5.61
N LEU A 126 -18.08 3.88 -4.41
CA LEU A 126 -16.65 3.89 -4.07
C LEU A 126 -15.83 3.04 -5.04
N LEU A 127 -16.29 1.82 -5.34
CA LEU A 127 -15.61 0.94 -6.29
C LEU A 127 -15.58 1.56 -7.70
N ARG A 128 -16.68 2.18 -8.13
CA ARG A 128 -16.76 2.88 -9.42
C ARG A 128 -15.76 4.04 -9.50
N GLN A 129 -15.66 4.84 -8.44
CA GLN A 129 -14.72 5.98 -8.38
C GLN A 129 -13.27 5.51 -8.41
N ILE A 130 -12.96 4.42 -7.71
CA ILE A 130 -11.62 3.80 -7.76
C ILE A 130 -11.31 3.30 -9.18
N GLN A 131 -12.23 2.60 -9.82
CA GLN A 131 -12.07 2.11 -11.19
C GLN A 131 -11.91 3.23 -12.23
N ASN A 132 -12.56 4.35 -12.02
CA ASN A 132 -12.43 5.55 -12.86
C ASN A 132 -11.14 6.34 -12.59
N GLY A 133 -10.35 5.94 -11.61
CA GLY A 133 -9.10 6.63 -11.27
C GLY A 133 -9.31 8.06 -10.71
N ALA A 134 -10.38 8.29 -9.95
CA ALA A 134 -10.74 9.60 -9.43
C ALA A 134 -9.59 10.28 -8.64
N TRP A 135 -8.78 9.51 -7.93
CA TRP A 135 -7.56 10.00 -7.26
C TRP A 135 -6.55 10.61 -8.24
N GLY A 136 -6.32 9.94 -9.39
CA GLY A 136 -5.40 10.43 -10.41
C GLY A 136 -5.88 11.74 -11.03
N LEU A 137 -7.19 11.88 -11.26
CA LEU A 137 -7.78 13.12 -11.76
C LEU A 137 -7.64 14.26 -10.74
N HIS A 138 -7.93 14.00 -9.46
CA HIS A 138 -7.75 14.98 -8.38
C HIS A 138 -6.32 15.52 -8.31
N ARG A 139 -5.30 14.67 -8.48
CA ARG A 139 -3.90 15.11 -8.47
C ARG A 139 -3.52 16.01 -9.63
N LEU A 140 -4.24 15.94 -10.74
CA LEU A 140 -4.00 16.82 -11.90
C LEU A 140 -4.64 18.19 -11.70
N ASP A 141 -5.68 18.26 -10.86
CA ASP A 141 -6.40 19.52 -10.57
C ASP A 141 -5.74 20.30 -9.41
N GLU A 142 -4.90 19.68 -8.58
CA GLU A 142 -4.09 20.40 -7.60
C GLU A 142 -2.94 21.11 -8.33
N PRO A 143 -2.88 22.46 -8.30
CA PRO A 143 -1.72 23.17 -8.79
C PRO A 143 -0.52 22.67 -7.98
N GLU A 144 0.53 22.20 -8.67
CA GLU A 144 1.80 21.97 -8.01
C GLU A 144 2.16 23.28 -7.31
N ASP A 145 2.15 23.28 -5.98
CA ASP A 145 2.74 24.34 -5.18
C ASP A 145 4.24 24.34 -5.52
N ILE A 146 4.57 25.00 -6.64
CA ILE A 146 5.94 25.36 -6.95
C ILE A 146 6.31 26.35 -5.86
N CYS A 147 6.91 25.83 -4.81
CA CYS A 147 7.51 26.62 -3.76
C CYS A 147 8.69 27.35 -4.43
N TYR A 148 8.38 28.51 -5.06
CA TYR A 148 9.40 29.48 -5.36
C TYR A 148 9.88 29.98 -3.99
N THR A 149 10.95 29.40 -3.50
CA THR A 149 11.78 30.07 -2.51
C THR A 149 12.29 31.32 -3.22
N GLU A 150 11.58 32.44 -3.04
CA GLU A 150 12.17 33.75 -3.27
C GLU A 150 13.36 33.85 -2.31
N GLU A 151 14.52 33.45 -2.79
CA GLU A 151 15.77 33.87 -2.19
C GLU A 151 15.76 35.40 -2.31
N LYS A 152 15.32 36.06 -1.24
CA LYS A 152 15.54 37.47 -1.05
C LYS A 152 17.04 37.64 -0.99
N GLU A 153 17.64 37.96 -2.14
CA GLU A 153 18.96 38.59 -2.20
C GLU A 153 18.86 39.84 -1.32
N THR A 154 19.28 39.71 -0.07
CA THR A 154 19.59 40.88 0.75
C THR A 154 20.78 41.54 0.12
N VAL A 155 20.51 42.51 -0.74
CA VAL A 155 21.54 43.48 -1.18
C VAL A 155 21.96 44.22 0.06
N THR A 156 23.01 43.74 0.71
CA THR A 156 23.74 44.47 1.71
C THR A 156 24.49 45.57 0.95
N GLU A 157 24.07 46.83 1.10
CA GLU A 157 24.85 47.99 0.71
C GLU A 157 26.24 47.87 1.34
N CYS A 158 27.22 47.47 0.55
CA CYS A 158 28.62 47.57 0.91
C CYS A 158 28.98 49.02 0.96
N GLY A 159 29.17 49.53 2.16
CA GLY A 159 29.80 50.81 2.42
C GLY A 159 31.14 50.91 1.69
N GLU A 160 31.39 52.12 1.22
CA GLU A 160 32.61 52.56 0.53
C GLU A 160 33.85 52.05 1.25
N ARG A 161 34.56 51.12 0.65
CA ARG A 161 35.91 50.75 1.09
C ARG A 161 36.94 51.53 0.25
N GLU A 162 37.79 52.23 0.99
CA GLU A 162 38.99 52.94 0.55
C GLU A 162 39.77 52.13 -0.52
N LYS A 163 40.21 52.84 -1.55
CA LYS A 163 40.99 52.31 -2.68
C LYS A 163 42.35 51.85 -2.19
N ASP A 164 42.56 50.57 -2.03
CA ASP A 164 43.87 49.98 -1.85
C ASP A 164 44.67 50.09 -3.14
N PRO A 165 45.84 50.74 -3.12
CA PRO A 165 46.64 51.01 -4.36
C PRO A 165 47.36 49.77 -4.89
N PHE A 166 47.15 48.58 -4.34
CA PHE A 166 47.80 47.35 -4.77
C PHE A 166 46.85 46.25 -5.32
N TYR A 167 45.63 46.63 -5.73
CA TYR A 167 44.73 45.65 -6.31
C TYR A 167 45.08 45.39 -7.77
N LEU A 168 45.83 44.30 -8.03
CA LEU A 168 46.02 43.73 -9.35
C LEU A 168 44.77 42.95 -9.74
N PRO A 169 44.08 43.28 -10.85
CA PRO A 169 42.92 42.51 -11.29
C PRO A 169 43.39 41.13 -11.75
N ARG A 170 42.91 40.11 -11.04
CA ARG A 170 43.07 38.72 -11.45
C ARG A 170 42.23 38.50 -12.70
N GLN A 171 42.87 38.55 -13.83
CA GLN A 171 42.28 38.14 -15.09
C GLN A 171 41.95 36.67 -15.05
N TYR A 172 40.69 36.40 -15.34
CA TYR A 172 40.14 35.22 -15.97
C TYR A 172 40.97 33.93 -15.92
N LEU A 173 40.57 33.03 -15.08
CA LEU A 173 40.66 31.61 -15.36
C LEU A 173 39.23 31.05 -15.29
N SER A 174 38.61 30.98 -16.44
CA SER A 174 37.45 30.20 -16.72
C SER A 174 37.86 28.73 -16.66
N GLU A 175 37.63 28.08 -15.55
CA GLU A 175 37.58 26.61 -15.54
C GLU A 175 36.14 26.18 -15.37
N SER A 176 35.59 25.87 -16.51
CA SER A 176 34.38 25.10 -16.70
C SER A 176 34.49 23.74 -15.96
N ASN A 177 33.86 23.60 -14.80
CA ASN A 177 33.59 22.31 -14.26
C ASN A 177 32.44 21.66 -15.03
N GLY A 178 32.79 21.14 -16.19
CA GLY A 178 31.94 20.23 -16.95
C GLY A 178 31.73 18.93 -16.18
N ARG A 179 30.57 18.77 -15.58
CA ARG A 179 30.09 17.44 -15.28
C ARG A 179 29.70 16.80 -16.60
N VAL A 180 30.57 15.93 -17.07
CA VAL A 180 30.32 15.03 -18.16
C VAL A 180 29.23 14.06 -17.74
N CYS A 181 28.03 14.24 -18.27
CA CYS A 181 27.04 13.18 -18.31
C CYS A 181 27.57 12.11 -19.24
N HIS A 182 27.91 10.95 -18.69
CA HIS A 182 28.20 9.76 -19.49
C HIS A 182 26.89 9.28 -20.12
N GLU A 183 26.61 9.76 -21.31
CA GLU A 183 25.72 9.08 -22.24
C GLU A 183 26.42 7.80 -22.68
N ARG A 184 25.86 6.65 -22.29
CA ARG A 184 26.27 5.37 -22.86
C ARG A 184 25.66 5.27 -24.26
N PRO A 185 26.48 5.03 -25.28
CA PRO A 185 25.95 4.77 -26.62
C PRO A 185 25.22 3.44 -26.63
N CYS A 186 24.03 3.41 -27.23
CA CYS A 186 23.36 2.19 -27.62
C CYS A 186 24.21 1.50 -28.67
N GLU A 187 24.84 0.39 -28.33
CA GLU A 187 25.44 -0.52 -29.29
C GLU A 187 24.32 -1.31 -29.98
N GLU A 188 24.13 -1.01 -31.25
CA GLU A 188 23.46 -1.89 -32.22
C GLU A 188 24.24 -3.19 -32.33
N SER A 189 23.81 -4.25 -31.68
CA SER A 189 24.27 -5.60 -31.98
C SER A 189 23.39 -6.20 -33.08
N ARG A 190 23.82 -6.01 -34.31
CA ARG A 190 23.53 -6.92 -35.41
C ARG A 190 24.36 -8.16 -35.20
N SER A 191 23.73 -9.27 -34.96
CA SER A 191 24.20 -10.58 -35.44
C SER A 191 23.05 -11.56 -35.32
N GLY A 192 22.50 -11.90 -36.45
CA GLY A 192 21.63 -13.03 -36.60
C GLY A 192 22.43 -14.31 -36.54
N GLU A 193 21.99 -15.21 -35.68
CA GLU A 193 22.30 -16.64 -35.81
C GLU A 193 20.99 -17.43 -35.79
N PRO A 194 20.85 -18.44 -36.68
CA PRO A 194 19.63 -19.19 -36.84
C PRO A 194 19.47 -20.21 -35.71
N ILE A 195 18.26 -20.28 -35.16
CA ILE A 195 17.85 -21.26 -34.16
C ILE A 195 17.81 -22.67 -34.85
N PRO A 196 18.47 -23.70 -34.33
CA PRO A 196 18.34 -25.04 -34.87
C PRO A 196 16.98 -25.65 -34.52
N ASP A 197 16.34 -26.09 -35.56
CA ASP A 197 15.12 -26.91 -35.64
C ASP A 197 15.41 -28.29 -35.00
N ARG A 198 15.02 -28.53 -33.75
CA ARG A 198 14.87 -29.86 -33.16
C ARG A 198 13.99 -29.78 -31.91
N LEU A 199 12.79 -30.27 -32.11
CA LEU A 199 12.01 -31.21 -31.30
C LEU A 199 10.51 -30.99 -31.58
N ARG A 200 10.08 -31.52 -32.72
CA ARG A 200 8.70 -31.95 -32.88
C ARG A 200 8.54 -33.20 -32.02
N GLY A 201 7.93 -33.06 -30.87
CA GLY A 201 7.45 -34.15 -30.05
C GLY A 201 5.95 -34.32 -30.28
N ASP A 202 5.58 -35.49 -30.71
CA ASP A 202 4.24 -35.96 -31.03
C ASP A 202 3.24 -35.72 -29.90
N GLN A 203 2.09 -35.17 -30.26
CA GLN A 203 0.89 -35.16 -29.42
C GLN A 203 0.10 -36.45 -29.73
N PRO A 204 -0.22 -37.29 -28.74
CA PRO A 204 -1.33 -38.23 -28.88
C PRO A 204 -2.63 -37.56 -28.44
N GLY A 205 -3.62 -37.62 -29.31
CA GLY A 205 -4.98 -37.19 -29.09
C GLY A 205 -5.66 -37.93 -27.94
N GLY A 206 -6.25 -37.19 -27.03
CA GLY A 206 -7.16 -37.67 -26.01
C GLY A 206 -8.53 -37.02 -26.18
N ALA A 207 -9.43 -37.76 -26.81
CA ALA A 207 -10.83 -37.39 -26.97
C ALA A 207 -11.54 -37.44 -25.63
N TRP A 208 -12.04 -36.28 -25.16
CA TRP A 208 -12.98 -36.25 -24.06
C TRP A 208 -14.40 -36.31 -24.56
N LYS A 209 -15.01 -37.45 -24.33
CA LYS A 209 -16.44 -37.69 -24.58
C LYS A 209 -17.27 -36.90 -23.58
N SER A 210 -18.13 -36.04 -24.08
CA SER A 210 -19.27 -35.48 -23.36
C SER A 210 -20.25 -36.60 -22.98
N SER A 211 -20.54 -36.73 -21.68
CA SER A 211 -21.73 -37.46 -21.23
C SER A 211 -22.65 -36.47 -20.50
N LEU A 212 -23.66 -36.00 -21.23
CA LEU A 212 -24.91 -35.54 -20.68
C LEU A 212 -25.58 -36.74 -20.04
N SER A 213 -25.95 -36.65 -18.77
CA SER A 213 -26.99 -37.48 -18.19
C SER A 213 -27.84 -36.65 -17.27
N SER A 214 -29.09 -36.54 -17.68
CA SER A 214 -30.20 -35.99 -16.91
C SER A 214 -30.55 -36.91 -15.73
N CYS A 215 -30.79 -36.33 -14.55
CA CYS A 215 -31.90 -36.56 -13.64
C CYS A 215 -31.83 -35.49 -12.54
#